data_310959f4eb54781752ec66ba91b20e24
#
_entry.id   310959f4eb54781752ec66ba91b20e24
#
_cell.length_a   1.000
_cell.length_b   1.000
_cell.length_c   1.000
_cell.angle_alpha   90.00
_cell.angle_beta   90.00
_cell.angle_gamma   90.00
#
_symmetry.space_group_name_H-M   'P 1'
#
loop_
_entity.id
_entity.type
_entity.pdbx_description
1 polymer ?
#
loop_
_entity_poly.entity_id
_entity_poly.type
_entity_poly.pdbx_seq_one_letter_code
_entity_poly.pdbx_strand_id
1 'polypeptide(L)'
;MRISSIIPCVRNANGSGHEQRRQTDGPGKDEVNRMNDFRKTAQEMLEFIRISPTCFHAVANIGRMLEAAGFQQLQEKEEWKLEKGGRYYTERNDSSVIAFVIPEKEVGIRGFHMAAAHSDSPCFKIKEKPELTVEEHYLRLNTEKYGGMILSTWLDRPLSVAGRLAVKNGNGIEGRLVNIDRDLCVIPNVAIHMNREVNNGVAYNPQVDMLPLLTMIKDTLDKDHYFINLLAREAGCDPEAILDYEIYVYNLDDSTTLGIEDEFF
;
A
#
# COMPACT_ATOMS: atom_id res chain seq x y z
N MET A 1 -1.73 7.38 7.27
CA MET A 1 -0.87 7.14 8.46
C MET A 1 -0.11 8.41 8.77
N ARG A 2 -0.35 9.05 9.93
CA ARG A 2 0.43 10.23 10.31
C ARG A 2 1.82 9.75 10.73
N ILE A 3 2.83 9.99 9.92
CA ILE A 3 4.21 9.97 10.36
C ILE A 3 4.47 11.34 11.01
N SER A 4 4.01 11.49 12.24
CA SER A 4 4.37 12.63 13.10
C SER A 4 5.43 12.13 14.06
N SER A 5 6.57 12.75 13.99
CA SER A 5 7.69 12.68 14.93
C SER A 5 8.92 11.88 14.49
N ILE A 6 9.77 12.52 13.72
CA ILE A 6 11.22 12.59 14.00
C ILE A 6 11.74 13.86 13.29
N ILE A 7 11.48 15.02 13.86
CA ILE A 7 12.25 16.23 13.58
C ILE A 7 12.99 16.58 14.87
N PRO A 8 14.33 16.54 14.90
CA PRO A 8 15.06 17.07 16.04
C PRO A 8 14.89 18.59 16.07
N CYS A 9 14.27 19.07 17.14
CA CYS A 9 14.14 20.49 17.45
C CYS A 9 15.54 21.08 17.69
N VAL A 10 16.07 21.84 16.72
CA VAL A 10 17.27 22.65 16.91
C VAL A 10 16.86 23.89 17.70
N ARG A 11 17.26 23.97 18.97
CA ARG A 11 17.12 25.18 19.80
C ARG A 11 18.08 26.25 19.29
N ASN A 12 17.53 27.34 18.78
CA ASN A 12 18.29 28.56 18.56
C ASN A 12 18.64 29.19 19.93
N ALA A 13 19.92 29.26 20.24
CA ALA A 13 20.46 30.11 21.30
C ALA A 13 20.81 31.46 20.69
N ASN A 14 20.06 32.50 21.04
CA ASN A 14 20.40 33.89 20.73
C ASN A 14 21.70 34.31 21.46
N GLY A 15 22.72 34.63 20.71
CA GLY A 15 23.92 35.29 21.16
C GLY A 15 24.32 36.38 20.16
N SER A 16 24.19 37.64 20.55
CA SER A 16 24.62 38.80 19.79
C SER A 16 26.16 38.84 19.64
N GLY A 17 26.65 38.84 18.41
CA GLY A 17 28.08 38.97 18.13
C GLY A 17 28.34 39.18 16.64
N HIS A 18 29.08 40.21 16.30
CA HIS A 18 29.48 40.74 15.00
C HIS A 18 29.57 39.72 13.85
N GLU A 19 28.87 40.01 12.77
CA GLU A 19 28.92 39.31 11.47
C GLU A 19 30.27 39.50 10.80
N GLN A 20 31.14 38.53 10.92
CA GLN A 20 32.11 38.22 9.85
C GLN A 20 31.43 37.25 8.87
N ARG A 21 31.23 37.67 7.62
CA ARG A 21 30.81 36.76 6.52
C ARG A 21 31.83 35.63 6.44
N ARG A 22 31.48 34.48 7.05
CA ARG A 22 32.16 33.23 6.74
C ARG A 22 31.64 32.80 5.38
N GLN A 23 32.56 32.64 4.42
CA GLN A 23 32.35 31.80 3.26
C GLN A 23 31.89 30.42 3.80
N THR A 24 30.67 30.04 3.50
CA THR A 24 30.20 28.70 3.79
C THR A 24 30.89 27.78 2.80
N ASP A 25 31.94 27.09 3.25
CA ASP A 25 32.40 25.90 2.55
C ASP A 25 31.18 24.99 2.35
N GLY A 26 30.96 24.49 1.12
CA GLY A 26 29.87 23.59 0.83
C GLY A 26 29.92 22.33 1.71
N PRO A 27 28.85 21.56 1.79
CA PRO A 27 28.74 20.40 2.67
C PRO A 27 29.96 19.49 2.49
N GLY A 28 30.55 19.06 3.61
CA GLY A 28 31.70 18.17 3.64
C GLY A 28 31.37 16.82 2.96
N LYS A 29 32.39 16.14 2.44
CA LYS A 29 32.20 14.83 1.74
C LYS A 29 31.37 13.84 2.56
N ASP A 30 31.51 13.81 3.87
CA ASP A 30 30.76 12.93 4.76
C ASP A 30 29.28 13.32 4.85
N GLU A 31 28.96 14.60 4.77
CA GLU A 31 27.59 15.11 4.76
C GLU A 31 26.90 14.82 3.43
N VAL A 32 27.60 15.01 2.32
CA VAL A 32 27.12 14.62 0.98
C VAL A 32 26.88 13.12 0.88
N ASN A 33 27.76 12.29 1.42
CA ASN A 33 27.57 10.84 1.43
C ASN A 33 26.36 10.43 2.28
N ARG A 34 26.16 11.02 3.47
CA ARG A 34 24.96 10.76 4.29
C ARG A 34 23.67 11.17 3.58
N MET A 35 23.64 12.33 2.93
CA MET A 35 22.46 12.77 2.17
C MET A 35 22.15 11.80 1.02
N ASN A 36 23.17 11.28 0.33
CA ASN A 36 22.98 10.27 -0.71
C ASN A 36 22.41 8.96 -0.16
N ASP A 37 22.86 8.53 1.02
CA ASP A 37 22.35 7.33 1.69
C ASP A 37 20.87 7.51 2.10
N PHE A 38 20.47 8.66 2.61
CA PHE A 38 19.09 8.96 2.94
C PHE A 38 18.19 8.99 1.71
N ARG A 39 18.63 9.63 0.63
CA ARG A 39 17.90 9.67 -0.64
C ARG A 39 17.72 8.27 -1.22
N LYS A 40 18.75 7.45 -1.19
CA LYS A 40 18.67 6.05 -1.62
C LYS A 40 17.64 5.28 -0.81
N THR A 41 17.68 5.39 0.52
CA THR A 41 16.71 4.73 1.42
C THR A 41 15.29 5.20 1.15
N ALA A 42 15.07 6.50 0.92
CA ALA A 42 13.77 7.05 0.56
C ALA A 42 13.26 6.47 -0.77
N GLN A 43 14.12 6.40 -1.79
CA GLN A 43 13.78 5.82 -3.09
C GLN A 43 13.42 4.33 -2.98
N GLU A 44 14.19 3.56 -2.21
CA GLU A 44 13.90 2.14 -1.94
C GLU A 44 12.54 1.98 -1.23
N MET A 45 12.20 2.87 -0.30
CA MET A 45 10.90 2.87 0.37
C MET A 45 9.77 3.23 -0.60
N LEU A 46 9.92 4.25 -1.43
CA LEU A 46 8.92 4.65 -2.43
C LEU A 46 8.67 3.52 -3.43
N GLU A 47 9.73 2.84 -3.89
CA GLU A 47 9.60 1.68 -4.77
C GLU A 47 8.86 0.52 -4.08
N PHE A 48 9.19 0.23 -2.81
CA PHE A 48 8.47 -0.79 -2.04
C PHE A 48 6.98 -0.46 -1.91
N ILE A 49 6.61 0.82 -1.68
CA ILE A 49 5.23 1.26 -1.63
C ILE A 49 4.54 1.05 -2.98
N ARG A 50 5.19 1.44 -4.08
CA ARG A 50 4.67 1.33 -5.44
C ARG A 50 4.31 -0.11 -5.81
N ILE A 51 5.18 -1.06 -5.48
CA ILE A 51 4.95 -2.49 -5.78
C ILE A 51 4.09 -3.22 -4.75
N SER A 52 3.64 -2.52 -3.71
CA SER A 52 2.91 -3.12 -2.58
C SER A 52 1.53 -2.47 -2.36
N PRO A 53 0.62 -2.51 -3.37
CA PRO A 53 -0.67 -1.81 -3.28
C PRO A 53 -1.62 -2.39 -2.22
N THR A 54 -1.39 -3.61 -1.74
CA THR A 54 -2.18 -4.23 -0.67
C THR A 54 -1.29 -4.98 0.32
N CYS A 55 -1.84 -5.37 1.48
CA CYS A 55 -1.12 -6.17 2.47
C CYS A 55 -0.58 -7.49 1.89
N PHE A 56 -1.29 -8.11 0.96
CA PHE A 56 -0.86 -9.34 0.29
C PHE A 56 0.38 -9.11 -0.57
N HIS A 57 0.41 -8.03 -1.34
CA HIS A 57 1.57 -7.64 -2.12
C HIS A 57 2.75 -7.24 -1.22
N ALA A 58 2.48 -6.52 -0.13
CA ALA A 58 3.51 -6.13 0.84
C ALA A 58 4.17 -7.37 1.47
N VAL A 59 3.40 -8.35 1.93
CA VAL A 59 3.93 -9.58 2.52
C VAL A 59 4.72 -10.39 1.49
N ALA A 60 4.20 -10.56 0.28
CA ALA A 60 4.92 -11.25 -0.79
C ALA A 60 6.26 -10.56 -1.16
N ASN A 61 6.29 -9.20 -1.16
CA ASN A 61 7.51 -8.45 -1.41
C ASN A 61 8.49 -8.56 -0.24
N ILE A 62 8.00 -8.51 1.01
CA ILE A 62 8.82 -8.73 2.21
C ILE A 62 9.43 -10.13 2.18
N GLY A 63 8.66 -11.17 1.84
CA GLY A 63 9.15 -12.53 1.69
C GLY A 63 10.33 -12.61 0.71
N ARG A 64 10.18 -12.04 -0.49
CA ARG A 64 11.26 -11.96 -1.49
C ARG A 64 12.50 -11.21 -0.98
N MET A 65 12.31 -10.10 -0.25
CA MET A 65 13.44 -9.35 0.33
C MET A 65 14.14 -10.17 1.42
N LEU A 66 13.40 -10.91 2.24
CA LEU A 66 13.95 -11.78 3.27
C LEU A 66 14.73 -12.95 2.66
N GLU A 67 14.20 -13.59 1.62
CA GLU A 67 14.91 -14.65 0.89
C GLU A 67 16.22 -14.14 0.28
N ALA A 68 16.18 -12.97 -0.37
CA ALA A 68 17.37 -12.32 -0.92
C ALA A 68 18.41 -11.98 0.18
N ALA A 69 17.96 -11.75 1.42
CA ALA A 69 18.81 -11.53 2.59
C ALA A 69 19.25 -12.83 3.29
N GLY A 70 18.93 -14.00 2.71
CA GLY A 70 19.33 -15.31 3.23
C GLY A 70 18.46 -15.85 4.37
N PHE A 71 17.22 -15.37 4.49
CA PHE A 71 16.22 -15.97 5.37
C PHE A 71 15.59 -17.18 4.72
N GLN A 72 15.25 -18.18 5.51
CA GLN A 72 14.55 -19.38 5.10
C GLN A 72 13.09 -19.29 5.54
N GLN A 73 12.16 -19.56 4.60
CA GLN A 73 10.74 -19.65 4.93
C GLN A 73 10.44 -20.93 5.71
N LEU A 74 9.66 -20.79 6.77
CA LEU A 74 9.14 -21.88 7.58
C LEU A 74 7.63 -22.00 7.37
N GLN A 75 7.16 -23.23 7.24
CA GLN A 75 5.73 -23.51 7.15
C GLN A 75 5.16 -23.73 8.56
N GLU A 76 4.08 -23.01 8.91
CA GLU A 76 3.46 -23.11 10.25
C GLU A 76 2.99 -24.53 10.61
N LYS A 77 2.61 -25.32 9.61
CA LYS A 77 2.11 -26.70 9.78
C LYS A 77 3.21 -27.74 9.98
N GLU A 78 4.48 -27.36 9.85
CA GLU A 78 5.64 -28.26 9.92
C GLU A 78 6.39 -28.07 11.23
N GLU A 79 7.13 -29.11 11.66
CA GLU A 79 8.04 -28.99 12.78
C GLU A 79 9.29 -28.17 12.38
N TRP A 80 9.56 -27.11 13.09
CA TRP A 80 10.67 -26.20 12.79
C TRP A 80 11.99 -26.72 13.34
N LYS A 81 12.95 -26.91 12.47
CA LYS A 81 14.33 -27.24 12.82
C LYS A 81 15.19 -25.99 12.76
N LEU A 82 15.36 -25.33 13.90
CA LEU A 82 16.07 -24.07 14.01
C LEU A 82 17.54 -24.31 14.39
N GLU A 83 18.44 -23.66 13.67
CA GLU A 83 19.87 -23.71 13.87
C GLU A 83 20.41 -22.42 14.49
N LYS A 84 21.53 -22.50 15.23
CA LYS A 84 22.22 -21.32 15.76
C LYS A 84 22.72 -20.44 14.60
N GLY A 85 22.53 -19.15 14.68
CA GLY A 85 22.82 -18.19 13.59
C GLY A 85 21.81 -18.19 12.44
N GLY A 86 20.82 -19.09 12.45
CA GLY A 86 19.83 -19.23 11.41
C GLY A 86 18.91 -18.00 11.33
N ARG A 87 18.47 -17.69 10.12
CA ARG A 87 17.55 -16.61 9.77
C ARG A 87 16.29 -17.22 9.18
N TYR A 88 15.16 -16.92 9.76
CA TYR A 88 13.89 -17.55 9.39
C TYR A 88 12.76 -16.55 9.29
N TYR A 89 11.77 -16.85 8.47
CA TYR A 89 10.50 -16.14 8.47
C TYR A 89 9.33 -17.11 8.23
N THR A 90 8.17 -16.72 8.66
CA THR A 90 6.91 -17.40 8.39
C THR A 90 5.82 -16.40 8.04
N GLU A 91 4.92 -16.79 7.18
CA GLU A 91 3.77 -16.00 6.74
C GLU A 91 2.49 -16.66 7.22
N ARG A 92 1.51 -15.82 7.55
CA ARG A 92 0.17 -16.29 7.88
C ARG A 92 -0.86 -15.61 6.98
N ASN A 93 -1.65 -16.43 6.31
CA ASN A 93 -2.76 -16.01 5.45
C ASN A 93 -2.33 -14.99 4.37
N ASP A 94 -1.07 -15.03 3.93
CA ASP A 94 -0.44 -14.13 2.95
C ASP A 94 -0.58 -12.63 3.29
N SER A 95 -0.98 -12.30 4.50
CA SER A 95 -1.27 -10.93 4.95
C SER A 95 -0.46 -10.48 6.15
N SER A 96 0.30 -11.37 6.78
CA SER A 96 1.23 -11.05 7.86
C SER A 96 2.49 -11.90 7.81
N VAL A 97 3.60 -11.36 8.30
CA VAL A 97 4.89 -12.01 8.29
C VAL A 97 5.61 -11.79 9.61
N ILE A 98 6.31 -12.80 10.08
CA ILE A 98 7.24 -12.72 11.22
C ILE A 98 8.59 -13.22 10.75
N ALA A 99 9.62 -12.37 10.84
CA ALA A 99 11.00 -12.75 10.58
C ALA A 99 11.82 -12.69 11.87
N PHE A 100 12.73 -13.63 12.05
CA PHE A 100 13.57 -13.69 13.25
C PHE A 100 14.94 -14.33 12.98
N VAL A 101 15.88 -14.02 13.85
CA VAL A 101 17.25 -14.54 13.80
C VAL A 101 17.55 -15.26 15.09
N ILE A 102 18.10 -16.47 14.99
CA ILE A 102 18.58 -17.24 16.13
C ILE A 102 20.02 -16.80 16.46
N PRO A 103 20.34 -16.44 17.71
CA PRO A 103 21.70 -16.07 18.08
C PRO A 103 22.70 -17.20 17.83
N GLU A 104 23.92 -16.89 17.38
CA GLU A 104 25.01 -17.86 17.23
C GLU A 104 25.51 -18.40 18.59
N LYS A 105 25.51 -17.52 19.59
CA LYS A 105 25.96 -17.88 20.95
C LYS A 105 24.75 -18.12 21.84
N GLU A 106 24.87 -19.09 22.75
CA GLU A 106 23.93 -19.22 23.87
C GLU A 106 24.03 -17.99 24.76
N VAL A 107 23.19 -17.02 24.46
CA VAL A 107 22.98 -15.88 25.35
C VAL A 107 21.84 -16.30 26.24
N GLY A 108 22.03 -16.36 27.55
CA GLY A 108 20.89 -16.48 28.47
C GLY A 108 19.85 -15.45 28.04
N ILE A 109 18.59 -15.85 28.01
CA ILE A 109 17.49 -15.00 27.46
C ILE A 109 17.52 -13.67 28.18
N ARG A 110 18.06 -12.63 27.53
CA ARG A 110 18.13 -11.26 28.03
C ARG A 110 16.98 -10.40 27.51
N GLY A 111 16.14 -10.98 26.64
CA GLY A 111 15.02 -10.32 25.99
C GLY A 111 15.09 -10.41 24.46
N PHE A 112 14.13 -9.76 23.81
CA PHE A 112 14.02 -9.68 22.35
C PHE A 112 14.10 -8.23 21.91
N HIS A 113 14.82 -7.99 20.82
CA HIS A 113 14.68 -6.74 20.07
C HIS A 113 13.59 -6.97 19.02
N MET A 114 12.49 -6.24 19.13
CA MET A 114 11.34 -6.39 18.23
C MET A 114 11.06 -5.08 17.51
N ALA A 115 10.80 -5.17 16.20
CA ALA A 115 10.21 -4.10 15.41
C ALA A 115 8.87 -4.62 14.84
N ALA A 116 7.83 -3.82 14.90
CA ALA A 116 6.52 -4.16 14.39
C ALA A 116 5.96 -3.00 13.59
N ALA A 117 5.29 -3.32 12.49
CA ALA A 117 4.61 -2.36 11.63
C ALA A 117 3.35 -2.98 11.04
N HIS A 118 2.45 -2.13 10.53
CA HIS A 118 1.32 -2.57 9.72
C HIS A 118 1.79 -3.07 8.36
N SER A 119 1.19 -4.14 7.86
CA SER A 119 1.27 -4.59 6.46
C SER A 119 0.13 -4.03 5.61
N ASP A 120 -0.93 -3.53 6.23
CA ASP A 120 -2.12 -2.97 5.59
C ASP A 120 -2.16 -1.44 5.68
N SER A 121 -3.02 -0.85 4.85
CA SER A 121 -3.28 0.60 4.84
C SER A 121 -4.77 0.86 4.68
N PRO A 122 -5.31 2.00 5.18
CA PRO A 122 -6.69 2.37 4.94
C PRO A 122 -7.00 2.49 3.44
N CYS A 123 -8.11 1.88 3.01
CA CYS A 123 -8.51 1.82 1.60
C CYS A 123 -10.01 1.52 1.49
N PHE A 124 -10.51 1.32 0.27
CA PHE A 124 -11.86 0.83 0.02
C PHE A 124 -11.80 -0.63 -0.41
N LYS A 125 -12.49 -1.50 0.32
CA LYS A 125 -12.63 -2.93 -0.02
C LYS A 125 -13.81 -3.12 -0.96
N ILE A 126 -13.64 -3.91 -2.01
CA ILE A 126 -14.73 -4.29 -2.93
C ILE A 126 -15.61 -5.34 -2.23
N LYS A 127 -16.93 -5.16 -2.29
CA LYS A 127 -17.90 -6.09 -1.71
C LYS A 127 -18.19 -7.28 -2.63
N GLU A 128 -18.81 -8.34 -2.09
CA GLU A 128 -19.20 -9.55 -2.85
C GLU A 128 -20.06 -9.25 -4.09
N LYS A 129 -20.92 -8.24 -4.00
CA LYS A 129 -21.65 -7.70 -5.15
C LYS A 129 -20.93 -6.45 -5.61
N PRO A 130 -19.93 -6.57 -6.51
CA PRO A 130 -19.00 -5.50 -6.80
C PRO A 130 -19.58 -4.38 -7.65
N GLU A 131 -20.69 -4.62 -8.32
CA GLU A 131 -21.21 -3.76 -9.38
C GLU A 131 -22.52 -3.10 -8.97
N LEU A 132 -22.60 -1.79 -9.18
CA LEU A 132 -23.80 -0.98 -9.00
C LEU A 132 -24.08 -0.18 -10.26
N THR A 133 -25.24 -0.42 -10.88
CA THR A 133 -25.72 0.39 -12.00
C THR A 133 -26.35 1.68 -11.48
N VAL A 134 -25.96 2.81 -12.06
CA VAL A 134 -26.51 4.13 -11.75
C VAL A 134 -27.10 4.75 -13.01
N GLU A 135 -28.37 5.17 -12.93
CA GLU A 135 -29.13 5.82 -13.99
C GLU A 135 -29.09 5.08 -15.34
N GLU A 136 -28.92 3.75 -15.30
CA GLU A 136 -28.78 2.88 -16.48
C GLU A 136 -27.60 3.24 -17.42
N HIS A 137 -26.77 4.21 -17.04
CA HIS A 137 -25.67 4.71 -17.86
C HIS A 137 -24.28 4.42 -17.30
N TYR A 138 -24.16 4.26 -15.99
CA TYR A 138 -22.87 4.12 -15.34
C TYR A 138 -22.80 2.85 -14.50
N LEU A 139 -21.60 2.28 -14.46
CA LEU A 139 -21.24 1.20 -13.56
C LEU A 139 -20.28 1.74 -12.50
N ARG A 140 -20.63 1.57 -11.22
CA ARG A 140 -19.80 1.93 -10.07
C ARG A 140 -19.37 0.69 -9.32
N LEU A 141 -18.20 0.76 -8.68
CA LEU A 141 -17.77 -0.27 -7.76
C LEU A 141 -18.47 -0.12 -6.41
N ASN A 142 -19.03 -1.22 -5.93
CA ASN A 142 -19.64 -1.30 -4.61
C ASN A 142 -18.56 -1.58 -3.57
N THR A 143 -18.25 -0.57 -2.77
CA THR A 143 -17.13 -0.63 -1.83
C THR A 143 -17.58 -0.40 -0.39
N GLU A 144 -16.75 -0.83 0.53
CA GLU A 144 -16.82 -0.47 1.94
C GLU A 144 -15.50 0.15 2.40
N LYS A 145 -15.59 1.06 3.37
CA LYS A 145 -14.42 1.68 3.96
C LYS A 145 -13.67 0.68 4.85
N TYR A 146 -12.39 0.46 4.55
CA TYR A 146 -11.49 -0.33 5.37
C TYR A 146 -10.51 0.59 6.11
N GLY A 147 -10.57 0.56 7.44
CA GLY A 147 -9.75 1.40 8.30
C GLY A 147 -10.16 2.87 8.37
N GLY A 148 -9.34 3.69 9.02
CA GLY A 148 -9.54 5.14 9.19
C GLY A 148 -8.77 5.94 8.16
N MET A 149 -9.48 6.70 7.30
CA MET A 149 -8.88 7.51 6.25
C MET A 149 -9.51 8.90 6.17
N ILE A 150 -8.81 9.83 5.55
CA ILE A 150 -9.35 11.13 5.15
C ILE A 150 -10.03 10.93 3.80
N LEU A 151 -11.37 10.96 3.77
CA LEU A 151 -12.14 10.62 2.57
C LEU A 151 -11.90 11.60 1.41
N SER A 152 -11.77 12.89 1.69
CA SER A 152 -11.58 13.91 0.66
C SER A 152 -10.30 13.74 -0.17
N THR A 153 -9.29 13.06 0.34
CA THR A 153 -8.04 12.81 -0.40
C THR A 153 -8.15 11.74 -1.48
N TRP A 154 -9.29 11.05 -1.55
CA TRP A 154 -9.58 10.02 -2.55
C TRP A 154 -10.34 10.54 -3.77
N LEU A 155 -10.84 11.78 -3.68
CA LEU A 155 -11.62 12.39 -4.76
C LEU A 155 -10.72 12.83 -5.92
N ASP A 156 -11.24 12.70 -7.15
CA ASP A 156 -10.63 13.16 -8.41
C ASP A 156 -9.24 12.58 -8.71
N ARG A 157 -8.89 11.44 -8.09
CA ARG A 157 -7.62 10.76 -8.31
C ARG A 157 -7.77 9.56 -9.25
N PRO A 158 -6.74 9.24 -10.03
CA PRO A 158 -6.68 7.97 -10.73
C PRO A 158 -6.55 6.83 -9.71
N LEU A 159 -7.50 5.92 -9.75
CA LEU A 159 -7.56 4.79 -8.84
C LEU A 159 -7.46 3.47 -9.62
N SER A 160 -6.89 2.47 -8.99
CA SER A 160 -6.87 1.11 -9.49
C SER A 160 -7.30 0.12 -8.42
N VAL A 161 -7.29 -1.17 -8.75
CA VAL A 161 -7.64 -2.24 -7.82
C VAL A 161 -6.57 -3.31 -7.82
N ALA A 162 -6.30 -3.84 -6.62
CA ALA A 162 -5.37 -4.93 -6.40
C ALA A 162 -5.85 -5.79 -5.23
N GLY A 163 -5.34 -7.02 -5.15
CA GLY A 163 -5.67 -7.90 -4.04
C GLY A 163 -5.32 -9.34 -4.31
N ARG A 164 -6.13 -10.22 -3.75
CA ARG A 164 -5.97 -11.67 -3.84
C ARG A 164 -7.26 -12.33 -4.30
N LEU A 165 -7.12 -13.34 -5.15
CA LEU A 165 -8.20 -14.25 -5.56
C LEU A 165 -7.99 -15.62 -4.94
N ALA A 166 -9.07 -16.28 -4.56
CA ALA A 166 -9.12 -17.71 -4.29
C ALA A 166 -9.58 -18.41 -5.57
N VAL A 167 -8.65 -19.10 -6.26
CA VAL A 167 -8.91 -19.72 -7.55
C VAL A 167 -8.91 -21.24 -7.42
N LYS A 168 -9.92 -21.88 -7.97
CA LYS A 168 -9.99 -23.35 -8.04
C LYS A 168 -8.88 -23.88 -8.94
N ASN A 169 -8.05 -24.77 -8.43
CA ASN A 169 -6.96 -25.41 -9.18
C ASN A 169 -7.01 -26.94 -8.96
N GLY A 170 -7.57 -27.66 -9.93
CA GLY A 170 -7.81 -29.09 -9.80
C GLY A 170 -8.70 -29.42 -8.61
N ASN A 171 -8.17 -30.18 -7.63
CA ASN A 171 -8.89 -30.53 -6.39
C ASN A 171 -8.61 -29.56 -5.21
N GLY A 172 -7.86 -28.50 -5.45
CA GLY A 172 -7.46 -27.53 -4.42
C GLY A 172 -7.90 -26.11 -4.72
N ILE A 173 -7.49 -25.22 -3.83
CA ILE A 173 -7.66 -23.77 -3.96
C ILE A 173 -6.26 -23.13 -3.93
N GLU A 174 -6.03 -22.23 -4.85
CA GLU A 174 -4.80 -21.46 -4.97
C GLU A 174 -5.08 -19.97 -4.74
N GLY A 175 -4.27 -19.31 -3.92
CA GLY A 175 -4.27 -17.86 -3.79
C GLY A 175 -3.49 -17.22 -4.94
N ARG A 176 -4.10 -16.28 -5.67
CA ARG A 176 -3.43 -15.52 -6.74
C ARG A 176 -3.50 -14.03 -6.45
N LEU A 177 -2.34 -13.38 -6.48
CA LEU A 177 -2.28 -11.92 -6.43
C LEU A 177 -2.67 -11.34 -7.79
N VAL A 178 -3.43 -10.26 -7.75
CA VAL A 178 -3.83 -9.48 -8.93
C VAL A 178 -3.61 -8.00 -8.68
N ASN A 179 -3.13 -7.30 -9.69
CA ASN A 179 -2.98 -5.86 -9.70
C ASN A 179 -3.28 -5.34 -11.10
N ILE A 180 -4.33 -4.54 -11.25
CA ILE A 180 -4.71 -4.01 -12.57
C ILE A 180 -3.68 -2.99 -13.08
N ASP A 181 -3.03 -2.27 -12.19
CA ASP A 181 -1.89 -1.37 -12.44
C ASP A 181 -2.09 -0.41 -13.64
N ARG A 182 -3.26 0.18 -13.72
CA ARG A 182 -3.61 1.23 -14.69
C ARG A 182 -4.74 2.09 -14.16
N ASP A 183 -4.94 3.27 -14.74
CA ASP A 183 -6.08 4.15 -14.45
C ASP A 183 -7.38 3.40 -14.75
N LEU A 184 -8.04 2.92 -13.69
CA LEU A 184 -9.21 2.06 -13.82
C LEU A 184 -10.50 2.78 -13.45
N CYS A 185 -10.50 3.50 -12.35
CA CYS A 185 -11.69 4.14 -11.81
C CYS A 185 -11.37 5.46 -11.11
N VAL A 186 -12.40 6.23 -10.81
CA VAL A 186 -12.29 7.53 -10.12
C VAL A 186 -13.50 7.71 -9.20
N ILE A 187 -13.30 8.36 -8.06
CA ILE A 187 -14.37 8.87 -7.21
C ILE A 187 -14.54 10.35 -7.58
N PRO A 188 -15.53 10.70 -8.42
CA PRO A 188 -15.64 12.06 -8.90
C PRO A 188 -16.17 12.98 -7.80
N ASN A 189 -15.55 14.16 -7.68
CA ASN A 189 -16.13 15.27 -6.93
C ASN A 189 -17.16 15.99 -7.79
N VAL A 190 -17.92 16.88 -7.20
CA VAL A 190 -18.86 17.74 -7.91
C VAL A 190 -18.35 19.17 -7.96
N ALA A 191 -18.73 19.90 -9.01
CA ALA A 191 -18.41 21.31 -9.11
C ALA A 191 -18.99 22.10 -7.92
N ILE A 192 -18.32 23.17 -7.51
CA ILE A 192 -18.73 24.00 -6.37
C ILE A 192 -20.17 24.52 -6.48
N HIS A 193 -20.70 24.67 -7.70
CA HIS A 193 -22.08 25.06 -7.94
C HIS A 193 -23.10 24.03 -7.42
N MET A 194 -22.68 22.76 -7.33
CA MET A 194 -23.50 21.65 -6.83
C MET A 194 -23.30 21.41 -5.34
N ASN A 195 -22.19 21.90 -4.76
CA ASN A 195 -21.89 21.80 -3.34
C ASN A 195 -21.17 23.08 -2.85
N ARG A 196 -21.93 24.12 -2.56
CA ARG A 196 -21.36 25.43 -2.17
C ARG A 196 -20.68 25.42 -0.81
N GLU A 197 -21.01 24.45 0.04
CA GLU A 197 -20.46 24.31 1.39
C GLU A 197 -19.17 23.47 1.44
N VAL A 198 -18.70 22.98 0.30
CA VAL A 198 -17.55 22.05 0.25
C VAL A 198 -16.31 22.59 0.98
N ASN A 199 -16.06 23.90 0.89
CA ASN A 199 -14.92 24.55 1.55
C ASN A 199 -15.13 24.81 3.05
N ASN A 200 -16.38 24.71 3.52
CA ASN A 200 -16.74 24.87 4.94
C ASN A 200 -16.79 23.55 5.71
N GLY A 201 -16.58 22.43 5.02
CA GLY A 201 -16.56 21.08 5.54
C GLY A 201 -17.78 20.26 5.09
N VAL A 202 -17.53 19.05 4.60
CA VAL A 202 -18.55 18.10 4.14
C VAL A 202 -18.36 16.77 4.85
N ALA A 203 -19.44 16.24 5.39
CA ALA A 203 -19.49 14.87 5.91
C ALA A 203 -19.81 13.92 4.75
N TYR A 204 -18.79 13.30 4.17
CA TYR A 204 -18.97 12.28 3.13
C TYR A 204 -19.57 11.00 3.68
N ASN A 205 -20.59 10.48 2.98
CA ASN A 205 -21.13 9.14 3.22
C ASN A 205 -20.35 8.12 2.36
N PRO A 206 -19.59 7.19 2.97
CA PRO A 206 -18.79 6.23 2.20
C PRO A 206 -19.61 5.34 1.26
N GLN A 207 -20.88 5.11 1.55
CA GLN A 207 -21.76 4.24 0.76
C GLN A 207 -22.51 4.97 -0.36
N VAL A 208 -22.40 6.29 -0.44
CA VAL A 208 -23.09 7.11 -1.43
C VAL A 208 -22.08 7.94 -2.23
N ASP A 209 -21.25 8.70 -1.50
CA ASP A 209 -20.37 9.71 -2.10
C ASP A 209 -19.02 9.13 -2.56
N MET A 210 -18.58 7.99 -1.97
CA MET A 210 -17.24 7.46 -2.15
C MET A 210 -17.20 6.18 -3.00
N LEU A 211 -18.20 5.94 -3.83
CA LEU A 211 -18.25 4.78 -4.71
C LEU A 211 -17.53 5.07 -6.04
N PRO A 212 -16.45 4.35 -6.37
CA PRO A 212 -15.69 4.62 -7.58
C PRO A 212 -16.48 4.37 -8.85
N LEU A 213 -16.44 5.31 -9.78
CA LEU A 213 -16.99 5.19 -11.12
C LEU A 213 -16.05 4.33 -11.96
N LEU A 214 -16.53 3.19 -12.46
CA LEU A 214 -15.73 2.22 -13.19
C LEU A 214 -15.81 2.43 -14.70
N THR A 215 -17.03 2.55 -15.26
CA THR A 215 -17.22 2.68 -16.70
C THR A 215 -18.62 3.20 -17.04
N MET A 216 -18.82 3.56 -18.31
CA MET A 216 -20.14 3.79 -18.88
C MET A 216 -20.71 2.48 -19.43
N ILE A 217 -22.00 2.27 -19.21
CA ILE A 217 -22.71 1.12 -19.75
C ILE A 217 -22.93 1.37 -21.25
N LYS A 218 -22.46 0.44 -22.09
CA LYS A 218 -22.68 0.40 -23.54
C LYS A 218 -23.48 -0.85 -23.87
N ASP A 219 -24.19 -0.83 -25.00
CA ASP A 219 -25.00 -1.99 -25.45
C ASP A 219 -24.20 -3.28 -25.63
N THR A 220 -22.88 -3.15 -25.82
CA THR A 220 -21.94 -4.26 -25.99
C THR A 220 -21.32 -4.74 -24.68
N LEU A 221 -21.60 -4.06 -23.55
CA LEU A 221 -21.07 -4.47 -22.25
C LEU A 221 -21.98 -5.54 -21.67
N ASP A 222 -21.39 -6.69 -21.37
CA ASP A 222 -22.03 -7.69 -20.52
C ASP A 222 -22.23 -7.04 -19.15
N LYS A 223 -23.45 -6.66 -18.82
CA LYS A 223 -23.79 -5.88 -17.62
C LYS A 223 -23.60 -6.70 -16.35
N ASP A 224 -23.56 -8.01 -16.49
CA ASP A 224 -23.40 -8.94 -15.39
C ASP A 224 -21.97 -9.51 -15.40
N HIS A 225 -21.29 -9.44 -14.25
CA HIS A 225 -19.96 -10.02 -14.04
C HIS A 225 -18.77 -9.31 -14.74
N TYR A 226 -18.91 -8.06 -15.15
CA TYR A 226 -17.82 -7.30 -15.79
C TYR A 226 -16.55 -7.26 -14.90
N PHE A 227 -16.71 -7.02 -13.61
CA PHE A 227 -15.60 -6.92 -12.66
C PHE A 227 -14.90 -8.27 -12.47
N ILE A 228 -15.66 -9.36 -12.33
CA ILE A 228 -15.10 -10.72 -12.21
C ILE A 228 -14.35 -11.10 -13.49
N ASN A 229 -14.90 -10.80 -14.65
CA ASN A 229 -14.24 -11.02 -15.95
C ASN A 229 -12.94 -10.22 -16.09
N LEU A 230 -12.90 -8.99 -15.54
CA LEU A 230 -11.69 -8.17 -15.48
C LEU A 230 -10.61 -8.85 -14.63
N LEU A 231 -10.97 -9.30 -13.41
CA LEU A 231 -10.06 -9.99 -12.50
C LEU A 231 -9.55 -11.32 -13.07
N ALA A 232 -10.44 -12.09 -13.69
CA ALA A 232 -10.11 -13.37 -14.32
C ALA A 232 -9.07 -13.21 -15.44
N ARG A 233 -9.25 -12.19 -16.27
CA ARG A 233 -8.31 -11.85 -17.34
C ARG A 233 -6.94 -11.46 -16.80
N GLU A 234 -6.89 -10.65 -15.74
CA GLU A 234 -5.65 -10.26 -15.09
C GLU A 234 -4.95 -11.47 -14.44
N ALA A 235 -5.71 -12.32 -13.77
CA ALA A 235 -5.20 -13.54 -13.13
C ALA A 235 -4.85 -14.67 -14.13
N GLY A 236 -5.23 -14.56 -15.40
CA GLY A 236 -5.06 -15.61 -16.39
C GLY A 236 -5.84 -16.89 -16.06
N CYS A 237 -7.08 -16.76 -15.58
CA CYS A 237 -7.93 -17.90 -15.23
C CYS A 237 -9.35 -17.73 -15.79
N ASP A 238 -10.14 -18.82 -15.69
CA ASP A 238 -11.56 -18.78 -16.00
C ASP A 238 -12.31 -17.99 -14.91
N PRO A 239 -13.24 -17.09 -15.24
CA PRO A 239 -14.10 -16.42 -14.26
C PRO A 239 -14.81 -17.38 -13.30
N GLU A 240 -15.29 -18.54 -13.80
CA GLU A 240 -15.94 -19.57 -12.99
C GLU A 240 -14.99 -20.28 -12.01
N ALA A 241 -13.69 -20.17 -12.22
CA ALA A 241 -12.69 -20.71 -11.30
C ALA A 241 -12.43 -19.80 -10.09
N ILE A 242 -12.86 -18.53 -10.13
CA ILE A 242 -12.75 -17.60 -9.00
C ILE A 242 -13.84 -17.94 -7.99
N LEU A 243 -13.42 -18.46 -6.84
CA LEU A 243 -14.31 -18.86 -5.75
C LEU A 243 -14.61 -17.69 -4.79
N ASP A 244 -13.63 -16.81 -4.60
CA ASP A 244 -13.70 -15.66 -3.71
C ASP A 244 -12.59 -14.66 -4.02
N TYR A 245 -12.70 -13.44 -3.49
CA TYR A 245 -11.68 -12.42 -3.66
C TYR A 245 -11.62 -11.44 -2.48
N GLU A 246 -10.44 -10.92 -2.25
CA GLU A 246 -10.19 -9.77 -1.37
C GLU A 246 -9.49 -8.69 -2.19
N ILE A 247 -10.27 -7.79 -2.75
CA ILE A 247 -9.79 -6.74 -3.65
C ILE A 247 -10.02 -5.38 -3.01
N TYR A 248 -9.02 -4.53 -3.15
CA TYR A 248 -8.98 -3.18 -2.58
C TYR A 248 -8.70 -2.15 -3.67
N VAL A 249 -9.34 -1.00 -3.53
CA VAL A 249 -9.05 0.19 -4.35
C VAL A 249 -7.83 0.89 -3.75
N TYR A 250 -6.90 1.29 -4.58
CA TYR A 250 -5.72 2.05 -4.18
C TYR A 250 -5.45 3.23 -5.11
N ASN A 251 -4.71 4.23 -4.62
CA ASN A 251 -4.28 5.36 -5.42
C ASN A 251 -3.14 4.94 -6.34
N LEU A 252 -3.29 5.19 -7.64
CA LEU A 252 -2.32 4.80 -8.67
C LEU A 252 -1.22 5.84 -8.87
N ASP A 253 -1.38 7.05 -8.34
CA ASP A 253 -0.35 8.08 -8.47
C ASP A 253 1.01 7.57 -7.99
N ASP A 254 2.04 7.72 -8.81
CA ASP A 254 3.40 7.37 -8.45
C ASP A 254 3.87 8.20 -7.25
N SER A 255 4.50 7.51 -6.31
CA SER A 255 5.20 8.18 -5.22
C SER A 255 6.40 8.95 -5.76
N THR A 256 6.56 10.19 -5.33
CA THR A 256 7.66 11.06 -5.77
C THR A 256 8.23 11.85 -4.61
N THR A 257 9.43 12.36 -4.80
CA THR A 257 10.02 13.35 -3.90
C THR A 257 9.57 14.76 -4.26
N LEU A 258 9.44 15.61 -3.27
CA LEU A 258 9.00 17.00 -3.37
C LEU A 258 9.95 17.91 -2.60
N GLY A 259 9.94 19.19 -2.94
CA GLY A 259 10.78 20.21 -2.32
C GLY A 259 11.87 20.69 -3.26
N ILE A 260 12.59 21.75 -2.86
CA ILE A 260 13.67 22.34 -3.67
C ILE A 260 14.86 21.38 -3.77
N GLU A 261 15.08 20.59 -2.73
CA GLU A 261 16.17 19.61 -2.63
C GLU A 261 15.67 18.19 -2.37
N ASP A 262 14.41 17.87 -2.79
CA ASP A 262 13.77 16.57 -2.59
C ASP A 262 13.65 16.14 -1.12
N GLU A 263 13.28 17.08 -0.22
CA GLU A 263 13.26 16.85 1.23
C GLU A 263 11.99 16.15 1.72
N PHE A 264 10.94 16.12 0.89
CA PHE A 264 9.63 15.56 1.23
C PHE A 264 9.27 14.39 0.30
N PHE A 265 8.47 13.45 0.79
CA PHE A 265 7.92 12.31 0.03
C PHE A 265 6.57 11.85 0.64
#